data_653c01f61b428737468fa6b166c71a1a
#
_entry.id   653c01f61b428737468fa6b166c71a1a
#
_cell.length_a   1.000
_cell.length_b   1.000
_cell.length_c   1.000
_cell.angle_alpha   90.00
_cell.angle_beta   90.00
_cell.angle_gamma   90.00
#
_symmetry.space_group_name_H-M   'P 1'
#
loop_
_entity.id
_entity.type
_entity.pdbx_description
1 polymer ?
#
loop_
_entity_poly.entity_id
_entity_poly.type
_entity_poly.pdbx_seq_one_letter_code
_entity_poly.pdbx_strand_id
1 'polypeptide(L)'
;MKKNIKKECEKFCAALGSKEWSEIQTNSMQSSFYSGAVTAFILFSELSANENEDIAITQVQALYEEINKNITEQQQVMQKIWNKKKHH
;
A
#
# COMPACT_ATOMS: atom_id res chain seq x y z
N MET A 1 10.25 -19.73 -7.66
CA MET A 1 8.95 -19.05 -7.63
C MET A 1 9.14 -17.57 -7.79
N LYS A 2 8.60 -16.99 -8.84
CA LYS A 2 8.76 -15.55 -9.10
C LYS A 2 7.70 -14.75 -8.35
N LYS A 3 8.15 -13.80 -7.55
CA LYS A 3 7.28 -12.78 -6.98
C LYS A 3 7.11 -11.67 -8.02
N ASN A 4 5.89 -11.21 -8.21
CA ASN A 4 5.64 -10.08 -9.10
C ASN A 4 4.51 -9.20 -8.55
N ILE A 5 4.46 -7.99 -9.08
CA ILE A 5 3.51 -6.98 -8.63
C ILE A 5 2.07 -7.40 -8.91
N LYS A 6 1.84 -8.06 -10.04
CA LYS A 6 0.50 -8.53 -10.41
C LYS A 6 -0.08 -9.45 -9.35
N LYS A 7 0.70 -10.45 -8.90
CA LYS A 7 0.24 -11.39 -7.88
C LYS A 7 -0.02 -10.70 -6.55
N GLU A 8 0.85 -9.76 -6.18
CA GLU A 8 0.65 -9.00 -4.95
C GLU A 8 -0.61 -8.12 -5.03
N CYS A 9 -0.86 -7.53 -6.19
CA CYS A 9 -2.08 -6.78 -6.44
C CYS A 9 -3.33 -7.66 -6.30
N GLU A 10 -3.30 -8.85 -6.89
CA GLU A 10 -4.41 -9.81 -6.80
C GLU A 10 -4.71 -10.19 -5.35
N LYS A 11 -3.67 -10.47 -4.57
CA LYS A 11 -3.82 -10.78 -3.13
C LYS A 11 -4.42 -9.62 -2.37
N PHE A 12 -3.95 -8.42 -2.63
CA PHE A 12 -4.44 -7.20 -1.99
C PHE A 12 -5.94 -6.99 -2.29
N CYS A 13 -6.31 -7.10 -3.56
CA CYS A 13 -7.70 -6.95 -3.97
C CYS A 13 -8.60 -8.03 -3.36
N ALA A 14 -8.13 -9.29 -3.35
CA ALA A 14 -8.88 -10.39 -2.77
C ALA A 14 -9.12 -10.18 -1.27
N ALA A 15 -8.12 -9.68 -0.54
CA ALA A 15 -8.24 -9.38 0.87
C ALA A 15 -9.28 -8.28 1.16
N LEU A 16 -9.52 -7.40 0.21
CA LEU A 16 -10.50 -6.32 0.32
C LEU A 16 -11.90 -6.73 -0.20
N GLY A 17 -12.08 -7.98 -0.62
CA GLY A 17 -13.38 -8.45 -1.09
C GLY A 17 -13.68 -8.13 -2.53
N SER A 18 -12.70 -8.23 -3.42
CA SER A 18 -12.84 -7.85 -4.83
C SER A 18 -13.89 -8.63 -5.60
N LYS A 19 -14.36 -9.76 -5.09
CA LYS A 19 -15.42 -10.55 -5.72
C LYS A 19 -16.74 -9.77 -5.83
N GLU A 20 -16.93 -8.81 -4.92
CA GLU A 20 -18.15 -7.99 -4.87
C GLU A 20 -18.00 -6.69 -5.68
N TRP A 21 -16.84 -6.44 -6.28
CA TRP A 21 -16.56 -5.18 -6.94
C TRP A 21 -17.06 -5.15 -8.38
N SER A 22 -17.50 -3.98 -8.82
CA SER A 22 -17.75 -3.72 -10.24
C SER A 22 -16.42 -3.72 -10.99
N GLU A 23 -16.50 -3.81 -12.32
CA GLU A 23 -15.32 -3.71 -13.19
C GLU A 23 -14.58 -2.39 -13.00
N ILE A 24 -15.34 -1.29 -12.86
CA ILE A 24 -14.76 0.04 -12.65
C ILE A 24 -14.00 0.09 -11.32
N GLN A 25 -14.59 -0.45 -10.25
CA GLN A 25 -13.94 -0.50 -8.93
C GLN A 25 -12.66 -1.31 -8.98
N THR A 26 -12.69 -2.46 -9.65
CA THR A 26 -11.52 -3.32 -9.79
C THR A 26 -10.40 -2.60 -10.53
N ASN A 27 -10.72 -1.97 -11.66
CA ASN A 27 -9.73 -1.23 -12.44
C ASN A 27 -9.14 -0.05 -11.67
N SER A 28 -9.98 0.70 -10.95
CA SER A 28 -9.52 1.83 -10.14
C SER A 28 -8.56 1.38 -9.05
N MET A 29 -8.89 0.28 -8.38
CA MET A 29 -8.03 -0.24 -7.32
C MET A 29 -6.71 -0.77 -7.87
N GLN A 30 -6.74 -1.48 -8.98
CA GLN A 30 -5.52 -1.99 -9.61
C GLN A 30 -4.62 -0.83 -10.05
N SER A 31 -5.18 0.20 -10.68
CA SER A 31 -4.42 1.38 -11.08
C SER A 31 -3.78 2.08 -9.89
N SER A 32 -4.53 2.22 -8.79
CA SER A 32 -4.01 2.82 -7.56
C SER A 32 -2.87 2.00 -6.98
N PHE A 33 -3.03 0.67 -6.97
CA PHE A 33 -1.98 -0.23 -6.45
C PHE A 33 -0.70 -0.10 -7.27
N TYR A 34 -0.80 -0.13 -8.60
CA TYR A 34 0.38 -0.02 -9.46
C TYR A 34 1.02 1.37 -9.36
N SER A 35 0.23 2.43 -9.24
CA SER A 35 0.77 3.78 -9.05
C SER A 35 1.55 3.87 -7.74
N GLY A 36 1.04 3.27 -6.66
CA GLY A 36 1.75 3.19 -5.40
C GLY A 36 3.05 2.40 -5.53
N ALA A 37 3.01 1.27 -6.24
CA ALA A 37 4.19 0.45 -6.46
C ALA A 37 5.27 1.20 -7.24
N VAL A 38 4.89 1.95 -8.28
CA VAL A 38 5.83 2.76 -9.07
C VAL A 38 6.47 3.83 -8.19
N THR A 39 5.67 4.54 -7.41
CA THR A 39 6.16 5.59 -6.51
C THR A 39 7.15 5.02 -5.50
N ALA A 40 6.81 3.90 -4.88
CA ALA A 40 7.69 3.25 -3.90
C ALA A 40 9.00 2.81 -4.56
N PHE A 41 8.92 2.26 -5.78
CA PHE A 41 10.11 1.83 -6.52
C PHE A 41 11.03 3.00 -6.85
N ILE A 42 10.45 4.13 -7.30
CA ILE A 42 11.21 5.33 -7.61
C ILE A 42 11.93 5.85 -6.35
N LEU A 43 11.21 5.97 -5.24
CA LEU A 43 11.80 6.42 -3.97
C LEU A 43 12.93 5.50 -3.53
N PHE A 44 12.71 4.19 -3.60
CA PHE A 44 13.72 3.21 -3.21
C PHE A 44 14.95 3.30 -4.11
N SER A 45 14.75 3.49 -5.41
CA SER A 45 15.85 3.64 -6.37
C SER A 45 16.70 4.89 -6.08
N GLU A 46 16.03 6.00 -5.73
CA GLU A 46 16.73 7.23 -5.35
C GLU A 46 17.56 7.04 -4.09
N LEU A 47 17.01 6.35 -3.09
CA LEU A 47 17.73 6.07 -1.85
C LEU A 47 18.93 5.14 -2.08
N SER A 48 18.76 4.15 -2.95
CA SER A 48 19.84 3.21 -3.29
C SER A 48 20.99 3.88 -4.02
N ALA A 49 20.76 5.03 -4.66
CA ALA A 49 21.80 5.79 -5.33
C ALA A 49 22.65 6.63 -4.35
N ASN A 50 22.25 6.70 -3.08
CA ASN A 50 23.01 7.43 -2.06
C ASN A 50 24.27 6.66 -1.69
N GLU A 51 25.44 7.31 -1.79
CA GLU A 51 26.73 6.68 -1.50
C GLU A 51 26.94 6.40 -0.01
N ASN A 52 26.22 7.09 0.86
CA ASN A 52 26.31 6.88 2.31
C ASN A 52 25.25 5.88 2.76
N GLU A 53 25.68 4.68 3.11
CA GLU A 53 24.78 3.60 3.55
C GLU A 53 23.99 3.95 4.80
N ASP A 54 24.61 4.65 5.75
CA ASP A 54 23.91 5.01 7.00
C ASP A 54 22.75 5.96 6.75
N ILE A 55 22.96 6.93 5.85
CA ILE A 55 21.88 7.84 5.45
C ILE A 55 20.80 7.08 4.71
N ALA A 56 21.17 6.20 3.80
CA ALA A 56 20.21 5.41 3.02
C ALA A 56 19.36 4.52 3.94
N ILE A 57 19.98 3.84 4.90
CA ILE A 57 19.25 2.99 5.86
C ILE A 57 18.30 3.82 6.71
N THR A 58 18.74 4.97 7.21
CA THR A 58 17.91 5.86 8.02
C THR A 58 16.68 6.32 7.22
N GLN A 59 16.85 6.67 5.96
CA GLN A 59 15.76 7.11 5.09
C GLN A 59 14.78 5.98 4.79
N VAL A 60 15.28 4.76 4.55
CA VAL A 60 14.43 3.59 4.35
C VAL A 60 13.59 3.31 5.60
N GLN A 61 14.20 3.39 6.78
CA GLN A 61 13.49 3.21 8.04
C GLN A 61 12.41 4.28 8.23
N ALA A 62 12.70 5.53 7.89
CA ALA A 62 11.73 6.62 7.97
C ALA A 62 10.53 6.38 7.06
N LEU A 63 10.76 5.88 5.84
CA LEU A 63 9.67 5.52 4.92
C LEU A 63 8.84 4.37 5.46
N TYR A 64 9.47 3.37 6.03
CA TYR A 64 8.78 2.23 6.63
C TYR A 64 7.88 2.68 7.79
N GLU A 65 8.38 3.55 8.65
CA GLU A 65 7.60 4.11 9.76
C GLU A 65 6.42 4.94 9.27
N GLU A 66 6.62 5.72 8.22
CA GLU A 66 5.55 6.50 7.60
C GLU A 66 4.44 5.60 7.06
N ILE A 67 4.82 4.53 6.37
CA ILE A 67 3.86 3.56 5.83
C ILE A 67 3.07 2.91 6.97
N ASN A 68 3.75 2.45 8.01
CA ASN A 68 3.10 1.83 9.15
C ASN A 68 2.15 2.77 9.88
N LYS A 69 2.54 4.02 10.05
CA LYS A 69 1.69 5.03 10.67
C LYS A 69 0.43 5.24 9.84
N ASN A 70 0.57 5.35 8.53
CA ASN A 70 -0.56 5.55 7.63
C ASN A 70 -1.51 4.36 7.66
N ILE A 71 -0.98 3.14 7.64
CA ILE A 71 -1.80 1.92 7.71
C ILE A 71 -2.60 1.91 9.01
N THR A 72 -1.96 2.23 10.14
CA THR A 72 -2.64 2.28 11.43
C THR A 72 -3.75 3.31 11.43
N GLU A 73 -3.51 4.50 10.90
CA GLU A 73 -4.52 5.56 10.80
C GLU A 73 -5.70 5.12 9.93
N GLN A 74 -5.44 4.46 8.80
CA GLN A 74 -6.48 3.95 7.91
C GLN A 74 -7.33 2.88 8.60
N GLN A 75 -6.70 2.00 9.36
CA GLN A 75 -7.42 0.98 10.13
C GLN A 75 -8.34 1.62 11.16
N GLN A 76 -7.90 2.67 11.85
CA GLN A 76 -8.71 3.40 12.82
C GLN A 76 -9.92 4.06 12.15
N VAL A 77 -9.73 4.67 10.99
CA VAL A 77 -10.83 5.28 10.23
C VAL A 77 -11.85 4.23 9.81
N MET A 78 -11.39 3.09 9.29
CA MET A 78 -12.27 2.01 8.88
C MET A 78 -13.05 1.44 10.06
N GLN A 79 -12.43 1.33 11.23
CA GLN A 79 -13.08 0.86 12.43
C GLN A 79 -14.20 1.82 12.87
N LYS A 80 -13.96 3.11 12.78
CA LYS A 80 -14.99 4.12 13.11
C LYS A 80 -16.18 4.03 12.16
N ILE A 81 -15.92 3.88 10.87
CA ILE A 81 -16.97 3.73 9.86
C ILE A 81 -17.78 2.47 10.14
N TRP A 82 -17.12 1.37 10.41
CA TRP A 82 -17.76 0.10 10.73
C TRP A 82 -18.67 0.22 11.96
N ASN A 83 -18.17 0.85 13.02
CA ASN A 83 -18.92 1.04 14.26
C ASN A 83 -20.16 1.89 14.03
N LYS A 84 -20.11 2.92 13.20
CA LYS A 84 -21.27 3.74 12.85
C LYS A 84 -22.34 2.92 12.12
N LYS A 85 -21.95 2.06 11.19
CA LYS A 85 -22.87 1.19 10.47
C LYS A 85 -23.52 0.16 11.38
N LYS A 86 -22.80 -0.30 12.38
CA LYS A 86 -23.26 -1.34 13.31
C LYS A 86 -24.33 -0.84 14.28
N HIS A 87 -24.40 0.47 14.51
CA HIS A 87 -25.30 1.06 15.49
C HIS A 87 -26.58 1.67 14.89
N HIS A 88 -26.92 1.28 13.68
CA HIS A 88 -28.19 1.67 13.07
C HIS A 88 -29.36 0.86 13.60
#